data_9ca37c1367743c1fe7ab616eb584e30b
#
_entry.id   9ca37c1367743c1fe7ab616eb584e30b
#
_cell.length_a   1.000
_cell.length_b   1.000
_cell.length_c   1.000
_cell.angle_alpha   90.00
_cell.angle_beta   90.00
_cell.angle_gamma   90.00
#
_symmetry.space_group_name_H-M   'P 1'
#
loop_
_entity.id
_entity.type
_entity.pdbx_description
1 polymer ?
#
loop_
_entity_poly.entity_id
_entity_poly.type
_entity_poly.pdbx_seq_one_letter_code
_entity_poly.pdbx_strand_id
1 'polypeptide(L)'
;LGVLCSAGMIKGFNALFVALGWYSNAGGEYLMLNTIGDSMFYFLPILLGYTSAKKFGVKPFVGMLLGAALCYPSIQLSTLSASAEPLYTLFEGTFFASPVYFTFFGIPIITMDYTSTVVPVILICWVASYFQKWFTKITPEVVATFLVPMFTLLCSLILGFMVFEPIATFLSNLISEGILYVTNLSPLIAGAIVGGFWQVLVIFGLHWGLIPIMINNLQTLGFDTLVQPFYGATFAQTAVVLAIFLKTRDKKLKDLCIPAMISGFFGVTEPAIYGVTLPRKKPF
;
A
#
# COMPACT_ATOMS: atom_id res chain seq x y z
N LEU A 1 -1.92 13.52 -8.34
CA LEU A 1 -2.54 13.92 -7.07
C LEU A 1 -4.05 14.17 -7.22
N GLY A 2 -4.51 14.98 -8.19
CA GLY A 2 -5.95 15.24 -8.39
C GLY A 2 -6.78 13.97 -8.54
N VAL A 3 -6.33 13.01 -9.32
CA VAL A 3 -7.02 11.72 -9.50
C VAL A 3 -7.07 10.92 -8.18
N LEU A 4 -6.00 10.93 -7.38
CA LEU A 4 -5.96 10.28 -6.07
C LEU A 4 -7.00 10.90 -5.12
N CYS A 5 -7.08 12.24 -5.09
CA CYS A 5 -8.08 12.95 -4.32
C CYS A 5 -9.51 12.63 -4.79
N SER A 6 -9.75 12.60 -6.10
CA SER A 6 -11.06 12.26 -6.66
C SER A 6 -11.49 10.85 -6.29
N ALA A 7 -10.59 9.88 -6.38
CA ALA A 7 -10.84 8.50 -5.97
C ALA A 7 -11.18 8.40 -4.47
N GLY A 8 -10.41 9.09 -3.62
CA GLY A 8 -10.69 9.19 -2.18
C GLY A 8 -12.06 9.81 -1.86
N MET A 9 -12.44 10.87 -2.59
CA MET A 9 -13.76 11.47 -2.45
C MET A 9 -14.89 10.51 -2.82
N ILE A 10 -14.75 9.74 -3.92
CA ILE A 10 -15.74 8.74 -4.33
C ILE A 10 -15.90 7.69 -3.23
N LYS A 11 -14.78 7.16 -2.68
CA LYS A 11 -14.84 6.22 -1.54
C LYS A 11 -15.55 6.83 -0.33
N GLY A 12 -15.22 8.09 0.00
CA GLY A 12 -15.82 8.80 1.11
C GLY A 12 -17.32 8.98 0.95
N PHE A 13 -17.78 9.43 -0.23
CA PHE A 13 -19.21 9.55 -0.50
C PHE A 13 -19.92 8.19 -0.50
N ASN A 14 -19.28 7.14 -1.04
CA ASN A 14 -19.83 5.80 -1.00
C ASN A 14 -20.09 5.33 0.44
N ALA A 15 -19.11 5.53 1.34
CA ALA A 15 -19.26 5.23 2.76
C ALA A 15 -20.37 6.08 3.44
N LEU A 16 -20.46 7.37 3.09
CA LEU A 16 -21.49 8.25 3.58
C LEU A 16 -22.90 7.78 3.17
N PHE A 17 -23.09 7.40 1.91
CA PHE A 17 -24.38 6.95 1.40
C PHE A 17 -24.83 5.64 2.05
N VAL A 18 -23.91 4.73 2.33
CA VAL A 18 -24.20 3.54 3.14
C VAL A 18 -24.61 3.93 4.57
N ALA A 19 -23.87 4.85 5.20
CA ALA A 19 -24.17 5.31 6.55
C ALA A 19 -25.54 6.03 6.66
N LEU A 20 -25.96 6.72 5.59
CA LEU A 20 -27.30 7.35 5.48
C LEU A 20 -28.41 6.34 5.16
N GLY A 21 -28.06 5.07 4.90
CA GLY A 21 -29.05 4.05 4.58
C GLY A 21 -29.63 4.14 3.16
N TRP A 22 -28.98 4.86 2.25
CA TRP A 22 -29.46 5.01 0.86
C TRP A 22 -29.36 3.70 0.08
N TYR A 23 -28.35 2.89 0.38
CA TYR A 23 -28.17 1.53 -0.11
C TYR A 23 -27.32 0.70 0.85
N SER A 24 -27.35 -0.62 0.66
CA SER A 24 -26.57 -1.56 1.46
C SER A 24 -25.16 -1.71 0.89
N ASN A 25 -24.18 -2.01 1.75
CA ASN A 25 -22.82 -2.40 1.35
C ASN A 25 -22.77 -3.72 0.55
N ALA A 26 -23.84 -4.50 0.55
CA ALA A 26 -24.00 -5.69 -0.29
C ALA A 26 -24.67 -5.39 -1.65
N GLY A 27 -25.08 -4.16 -1.90
CA GLY A 27 -25.76 -3.73 -3.12
C GLY A 27 -24.83 -3.50 -4.32
N GLY A 28 -25.38 -3.56 -5.53
CA GLY A 28 -24.63 -3.30 -6.76
C GLY A 28 -24.16 -1.84 -6.86
N GLU A 29 -24.89 -0.91 -6.32
CA GLU A 29 -24.55 0.52 -6.25
C GLU A 29 -23.26 0.72 -5.46
N TYR A 30 -23.19 0.09 -4.28
CA TYR A 30 -21.98 0.10 -3.45
C TYR A 30 -20.79 -0.49 -4.19
N LEU A 31 -20.98 -1.68 -4.78
CA LEU A 31 -19.91 -2.39 -5.49
C LEU A 31 -19.34 -1.54 -6.63
N MET A 32 -20.21 -0.92 -7.44
CA MET A 32 -19.78 -0.09 -8.57
C MET A 32 -19.03 1.16 -8.09
N LEU A 33 -19.57 1.90 -7.15
CA LEU A 33 -18.93 3.12 -6.61
C LEU A 33 -17.62 2.79 -5.87
N ASN A 34 -17.60 1.67 -5.12
CA ASN A 34 -16.39 1.22 -4.46
C ASN A 34 -15.31 0.85 -5.49
N THR A 35 -15.65 0.11 -6.54
CA THR A 35 -14.70 -0.26 -7.60
C THR A 35 -14.09 0.98 -8.26
N ILE A 36 -14.92 1.99 -8.58
CA ILE A 36 -14.43 3.24 -9.18
C ILE A 36 -13.50 3.98 -8.21
N GLY A 37 -13.90 4.15 -6.95
CA GLY A 37 -13.12 4.87 -5.94
C GLY A 37 -11.88 4.12 -5.48
N ASP A 38 -11.93 2.78 -5.43
CA ASP A 38 -10.84 1.95 -4.94
C ASP A 38 -9.78 1.63 -5.99
N SER A 39 -10.14 1.64 -7.28
CA SER A 39 -9.24 1.24 -8.37
C SER A 39 -7.90 1.99 -8.36
N MET A 40 -7.91 3.28 -8.04
CA MET A 40 -6.70 4.10 -7.95
C MET A 40 -5.77 3.62 -6.82
N PHE A 41 -6.34 3.23 -5.69
CA PHE A 41 -5.59 2.74 -4.52
C PHE A 41 -5.16 1.30 -4.74
N TYR A 42 -6.05 0.45 -5.20
CA TYR A 42 -5.77 -0.95 -5.48
C TYR A 42 -4.61 -1.12 -6.47
N PHE A 43 -4.63 -0.37 -7.57
CA PHE A 43 -3.59 -0.38 -8.61
C PHE A 43 -2.49 0.67 -8.39
N LEU A 44 -2.35 1.20 -7.18
CA LEU A 44 -1.32 2.19 -6.84
C LEU A 44 0.10 1.76 -7.25
N PRO A 45 0.52 0.48 -7.09
CA PRO A 45 1.83 0.03 -7.55
C PRO A 45 2.09 0.26 -9.05
N ILE A 46 1.06 0.18 -9.91
CA ILE A 46 1.21 0.43 -11.36
C ILE A 46 1.58 1.91 -11.61
N LEU A 47 0.88 2.82 -10.95
CA LEU A 47 1.09 4.25 -11.10
C LEU A 47 2.43 4.69 -10.51
N LEU A 48 2.77 4.14 -9.36
CA LEU A 48 4.07 4.35 -8.73
C LEU A 48 5.20 3.73 -9.55
N GLY A 49 4.99 2.58 -10.15
CA GLY A 49 5.92 1.95 -11.08
C GLY A 49 6.27 2.89 -12.25
N TYR A 50 5.25 3.49 -12.87
CA TYR A 50 5.46 4.48 -13.93
C TYR A 50 6.25 5.70 -13.47
N THR A 51 5.87 6.28 -12.33
CA THR A 51 6.50 7.51 -11.82
C THR A 51 7.91 7.26 -11.30
N SER A 52 8.12 6.14 -10.61
CA SER A 52 9.43 5.69 -10.10
C SER A 52 10.39 5.37 -11.25
N ALA A 53 9.91 4.70 -12.30
CA ALA A 53 10.69 4.43 -13.50
C ALA A 53 11.20 5.72 -14.14
N LYS A 54 10.34 6.74 -14.29
CA LYS A 54 10.77 8.07 -14.77
C LYS A 54 11.83 8.69 -13.86
N LYS A 55 11.68 8.56 -12.54
CA LYS A 55 12.62 9.12 -11.56
C LYS A 55 13.99 8.44 -11.63
N PHE A 56 14.02 7.12 -11.79
CA PHE A 56 15.26 6.32 -11.80
C PHE A 56 15.86 6.12 -13.20
N GLY A 57 15.21 6.65 -14.26
CA GLY A 57 15.70 6.53 -15.65
C GLY A 57 15.42 5.16 -16.28
N VAL A 58 14.43 4.43 -15.78
CA VAL A 58 13.90 3.21 -16.40
C VAL A 58 12.84 3.59 -17.44
N LYS A 59 12.68 2.77 -18.50
CA LYS A 59 11.56 2.96 -19.44
C LYS A 59 10.23 2.93 -18.68
N PRO A 60 9.37 3.95 -18.80
CA PRO A 60 8.16 4.09 -17.98
C PRO A 60 7.21 2.89 -18.03
N PHE A 61 7.04 2.29 -19.21
CA PHE A 61 6.22 1.09 -19.37
C PHE A 61 6.81 -0.15 -18.71
N VAL A 62 8.13 -0.24 -18.57
CA VAL A 62 8.77 -1.30 -17.78
C VAL A 62 8.38 -1.15 -16.32
N GLY A 63 8.44 0.08 -15.77
CA GLY A 63 7.99 0.34 -14.40
C GLY A 63 6.51 0.06 -14.17
N MET A 64 5.64 0.42 -15.13
CA MET A 64 4.22 0.05 -15.05
C MET A 64 4.03 -1.47 -14.99
N LEU A 65 4.78 -2.22 -15.79
CA LEU A 65 4.67 -3.67 -15.84
C LEU A 65 5.22 -4.33 -14.56
N LEU A 66 6.26 -3.76 -13.96
CA LEU A 66 6.74 -4.17 -12.63
C LEU A 66 5.64 -3.99 -11.57
N GLY A 67 4.97 -2.84 -11.55
CA GLY A 67 3.84 -2.60 -10.66
C GLY A 67 2.61 -3.47 -10.96
N ALA A 68 2.33 -3.75 -12.24
CA ALA A 68 1.23 -4.63 -12.63
C ALA A 68 1.47 -6.09 -12.20
N ALA A 69 2.72 -6.55 -12.29
CA ALA A 69 3.09 -7.88 -11.81
C ALA A 69 2.86 -8.03 -10.31
N LEU A 70 3.12 -6.98 -9.51
CA LEU A 70 2.80 -6.98 -8.07
C LEU A 70 1.29 -7.03 -7.80
N CYS A 71 0.47 -6.42 -8.65
CA CYS A 71 -0.99 -6.46 -8.51
C CYS A 71 -1.64 -7.71 -9.11
N TYR A 72 -0.85 -8.67 -9.62
CA TYR A 72 -1.41 -9.83 -10.30
C TYR A 72 -2.16 -10.73 -9.32
N PRO A 73 -3.46 -11.06 -9.57
CA PRO A 73 -4.31 -11.70 -8.56
C PRO A 73 -3.77 -13.04 -8.03
N SER A 74 -3.17 -13.86 -8.90
CA SER A 74 -2.70 -15.21 -8.52
C SER A 74 -1.51 -15.24 -7.56
N ILE A 75 -0.88 -14.09 -7.28
CA ILE A 75 0.24 -14.00 -6.32
C ILE A 75 -0.14 -13.27 -5.04
N GLN A 76 -1.36 -12.75 -4.94
CA GLN A 76 -1.83 -12.09 -3.70
C GLN A 76 -2.08 -13.13 -2.62
N LEU A 77 -1.59 -12.85 -1.40
CA LEU A 77 -1.75 -13.76 -0.27
C LEU A 77 -3.22 -14.06 0.02
N SER A 78 -4.09 -13.05 -0.05
CA SER A 78 -5.54 -13.19 0.14
C SER A 78 -6.17 -14.16 -0.87
N THR A 79 -5.74 -14.13 -2.13
CA THR A 79 -6.22 -15.05 -3.16
C THR A 79 -5.68 -16.46 -2.96
N LEU A 80 -4.40 -16.58 -2.64
CA LEU A 80 -3.75 -17.87 -2.41
C LEU A 80 -4.35 -18.59 -1.19
N SER A 81 -4.52 -17.89 -0.07
CA SER A 81 -5.09 -18.44 1.15
C SER A 81 -6.57 -18.84 1.02
N ALA A 82 -7.31 -18.19 0.11
CA ALA A 82 -8.70 -18.55 -0.17
C ALA A 82 -8.82 -19.75 -1.11
N SER A 83 -7.80 -20.06 -1.91
CA SER A 83 -7.85 -21.06 -2.97
C SER A 83 -7.06 -22.34 -2.67
N ALA A 84 -6.10 -22.31 -1.76
CA ALA A 84 -5.22 -23.44 -1.47
C ALA A 84 -4.71 -23.41 -0.02
N GLU A 85 -4.33 -24.59 0.50
CA GLU A 85 -3.55 -24.67 1.72
C GLU A 85 -2.06 -24.41 1.44
N PRO A 86 -1.31 -23.85 2.41
CA PRO A 86 0.11 -23.64 2.22
C PRO A 86 0.85 -24.99 2.09
N LEU A 87 1.87 -25.03 1.25
CA LEU A 87 2.74 -26.21 1.10
C LEU A 87 3.45 -26.52 2.43
N TYR A 88 3.90 -25.51 3.11
CA TYR A 88 4.51 -25.53 4.44
C TYR A 88 4.63 -24.09 4.97
N THR A 89 4.96 -23.95 6.25
CA THR A 89 5.20 -22.64 6.88
C THR A 89 6.68 -22.51 7.20
N LEU A 90 7.32 -21.46 6.70
CA LEU A 90 8.69 -21.11 7.09
C LEU A 90 8.70 -20.47 8.48
N PHE A 91 9.75 -20.74 9.25
CA PHE A 91 9.97 -20.18 10.59
C PHE A 91 8.78 -20.38 11.54
N GLU A 92 8.12 -21.54 11.44
CA GLU A 92 7.00 -21.92 12.28
C GLU A 92 7.33 -21.75 13.78
N GLY A 93 6.38 -21.21 14.56
CA GLY A 93 6.58 -20.90 15.97
C GLY A 93 7.35 -19.63 16.28
N THR A 94 7.72 -18.86 15.27
CA THR A 94 8.34 -17.53 15.42
C THR A 94 7.43 -16.44 14.84
N PHE A 95 7.73 -15.17 15.18
CA PHE A 95 7.04 -14.00 14.55
C PHE A 95 7.38 -13.78 13.08
N PHE A 96 8.31 -14.57 12.53
CA PHE A 96 8.60 -14.59 11.09
C PHE A 96 7.85 -15.73 10.37
N ALA A 97 6.96 -16.43 11.05
CA ALA A 97 6.17 -17.49 10.46
C ALA A 97 5.48 -16.98 9.18
N SER A 98 5.77 -17.63 8.07
CA SER A 98 5.29 -17.21 6.75
C SER A 98 4.83 -18.44 5.97
N PRO A 99 3.55 -18.53 5.58
CA PRO A 99 3.05 -19.62 4.77
C PRO A 99 3.61 -19.53 3.36
N VAL A 100 4.04 -20.66 2.81
CA VAL A 100 4.55 -20.79 1.44
C VAL A 100 3.52 -21.53 0.61
N TYR A 101 3.02 -20.88 -0.43
CA TYR A 101 2.02 -21.44 -1.35
C TYR A 101 2.63 -21.98 -2.63
N PHE A 102 3.76 -21.44 -3.06
CA PHE A 102 4.49 -21.89 -4.24
C PHE A 102 5.99 -21.65 -4.12
N THR A 103 6.76 -22.34 -4.96
CA THR A 103 8.21 -22.19 -5.03
C THR A 103 8.63 -21.79 -6.44
N PHE A 104 9.71 -21.04 -6.55
CA PHE A 104 10.36 -20.72 -7.82
C PHE A 104 11.69 -21.48 -7.90
N PHE A 105 11.76 -22.50 -8.77
CA PHE A 105 12.90 -23.42 -8.88
C PHE A 105 13.32 -24.02 -7.52
N GLY A 106 12.34 -24.38 -6.68
CA GLY A 106 12.58 -24.96 -5.35
C GLY A 106 12.87 -23.92 -4.25
N ILE A 107 13.00 -22.64 -4.57
CA ILE A 107 13.17 -21.57 -3.60
C ILE A 107 11.77 -21.10 -3.15
N PRO A 108 11.50 -21.07 -1.83
CA PRO A 108 10.21 -20.61 -1.33
C PRO A 108 9.98 -19.13 -1.63
N ILE A 109 8.77 -18.81 -2.08
CA ILE A 109 8.33 -17.41 -2.26
C ILE A 109 7.38 -17.07 -1.12
N ILE A 110 7.78 -16.07 -0.33
CA ILE A 110 6.93 -15.48 0.71
C ILE A 110 6.08 -14.42 0.03
N THR A 111 4.76 -14.52 0.19
CA THR A 111 3.81 -13.61 -0.46
C THR A 111 3.07 -12.76 0.57
N MET A 112 2.70 -11.57 0.14
CA MET A 112 1.79 -10.66 0.85
C MET A 112 0.77 -10.09 -0.13
N ASP A 113 -0.16 -9.27 0.35
CA ASP A 113 -1.01 -8.50 -0.53
C ASP A 113 -0.27 -7.23 -0.97
N TYR A 114 0.13 -7.20 -2.25
CA TYR A 114 0.93 -6.11 -2.82
C TYR A 114 0.10 -4.96 -3.35
N THR A 115 -1.19 -5.16 -3.53
CA THR A 115 -2.13 -4.10 -3.90
C THR A 115 -2.09 -2.98 -2.86
N SER A 116 -2.23 -1.74 -3.29
CA SER A 116 -2.17 -0.55 -2.43
C SER A 116 -0.81 -0.29 -1.76
N THR A 117 0.22 -1.11 -2.01
CA THR A 117 1.56 -0.91 -1.44
C THR A 117 2.37 0.12 -2.22
N VAL A 118 3.33 0.75 -1.55
CA VAL A 118 4.13 1.85 -2.10
C VAL A 118 5.60 1.45 -2.23
N VAL A 119 6.19 0.96 -1.14
CA VAL A 119 7.64 0.75 -1.04
C VAL A 119 8.16 -0.34 -1.97
N PRO A 120 7.52 -1.51 -2.09
CA PRO A 120 8.04 -2.60 -2.91
C PRO A 120 8.31 -2.17 -4.36
N VAL A 121 7.33 -1.56 -5.02
CA VAL A 121 7.49 -1.15 -6.43
C VAL A 121 8.57 -0.11 -6.63
N ILE A 122 8.76 0.80 -5.66
CA ILE A 122 9.81 1.83 -5.71
C ILE A 122 11.18 1.17 -5.66
N LEU A 123 11.38 0.22 -4.74
CA LEU A 123 12.63 -0.53 -4.61
C LEU A 123 12.92 -1.38 -5.85
N ILE A 124 11.90 -2.06 -6.36
CA ILE A 124 12.04 -2.88 -7.59
C ILE A 124 12.41 -1.97 -8.78
N CYS A 125 11.78 -0.80 -8.93
CA CYS A 125 12.13 0.16 -9.99
C CYS A 125 13.54 0.73 -9.83
N TRP A 126 13.98 0.96 -8.59
CA TRP A 126 15.35 1.42 -8.33
C TRP A 126 16.37 0.37 -8.79
N VAL A 127 16.18 -0.89 -8.44
CA VAL A 127 17.04 -1.99 -8.89
C VAL A 127 16.94 -2.22 -10.40
N ALA A 128 15.75 -2.10 -10.98
CA ALA A 128 15.53 -2.19 -12.41
C ALA A 128 16.37 -1.17 -13.19
N SER A 129 16.67 0.00 -12.58
CA SER A 129 17.53 1.00 -13.21
C SER A 129 18.98 0.51 -13.43
N TYR A 130 19.48 -0.29 -12.50
CA TYR A 130 20.82 -0.90 -12.64
C TYR A 130 20.81 -2.02 -13.69
N PHE A 131 19.80 -2.89 -13.66
CA PHE A 131 19.66 -3.98 -14.62
C PHE A 131 19.47 -3.42 -16.04
N GLN A 132 18.60 -2.42 -16.23
CA GLN A 132 18.40 -1.82 -17.54
C GLN A 132 19.70 -1.23 -18.09
N LYS A 133 20.46 -0.47 -17.28
CA LYS A 133 21.74 0.10 -17.68
C LYS A 133 22.77 -0.98 -18.04
N TRP A 134 22.81 -2.06 -17.26
CA TRP A 134 23.73 -3.17 -17.50
C TRP A 134 23.37 -3.91 -18.79
N PHE A 135 22.12 -4.32 -18.96
CA PHE A 135 21.66 -5.01 -20.16
C PHE A 135 21.79 -4.15 -21.44
N THR A 136 21.57 -2.85 -21.34
CA THR A 136 21.77 -1.94 -22.48
C THR A 136 23.23 -1.93 -22.96
N LYS A 137 24.21 -2.15 -22.08
CA LYS A 137 25.63 -2.18 -22.47
C LYS A 137 26.05 -3.47 -23.15
N ILE A 138 25.43 -4.59 -22.81
CA ILE A 138 25.85 -5.93 -23.28
C ILE A 138 25.00 -6.46 -24.42
N THR A 139 23.82 -5.88 -24.66
CA THR A 139 22.89 -6.36 -25.69
C THR A 139 23.15 -5.64 -27.02
N PRO A 140 23.32 -6.38 -28.13
CA PRO A 140 23.43 -5.77 -29.47
C PRO A 140 22.24 -4.89 -29.82
N GLU A 141 22.49 -3.76 -30.52
CA GLU A 141 21.46 -2.76 -30.83
C GLU A 141 20.24 -3.34 -31.56
N VAL A 142 20.47 -4.29 -32.47
CA VAL A 142 19.41 -4.91 -33.29
C VAL A 142 18.32 -5.56 -32.44
N VAL A 143 18.66 -6.14 -31.29
CA VAL A 143 17.76 -6.87 -30.41
C VAL A 143 17.50 -6.15 -29.08
N ALA A 144 18.17 -5.03 -28.82
CA ALA A 144 18.10 -4.30 -27.55
C ALA A 144 16.69 -3.80 -27.22
N THR A 145 15.88 -3.50 -28.26
CA THR A 145 14.53 -2.93 -28.07
C THR A 145 13.63 -3.84 -27.24
N PHE A 146 13.76 -5.16 -27.36
CA PHE A 146 12.94 -6.14 -26.65
C PHE A 146 13.71 -6.96 -25.62
N LEU A 147 14.99 -7.28 -25.85
CA LEU A 147 15.77 -8.07 -24.88
C LEU A 147 16.11 -7.29 -23.61
N VAL A 148 16.44 -5.99 -23.73
CA VAL A 148 16.73 -5.17 -22.55
C VAL A 148 15.53 -5.05 -21.63
N PRO A 149 14.32 -4.69 -22.08
CA PRO A 149 13.13 -4.73 -21.22
C PRO A 149 12.82 -6.12 -20.66
N MET A 150 12.95 -7.18 -21.47
CA MET A 150 12.67 -8.55 -21.05
C MET A 150 13.55 -8.97 -19.86
N PHE A 151 14.87 -8.83 -20.00
CA PHE A 151 15.80 -9.19 -18.91
C PHE A 151 15.68 -8.26 -17.71
N THR A 152 15.42 -6.97 -17.93
CA THR A 152 15.17 -6.02 -16.83
C THR A 152 13.95 -6.43 -16.02
N LEU A 153 12.84 -6.76 -16.66
CA LEU A 153 11.63 -7.23 -15.98
C LEU A 153 11.89 -8.53 -15.22
N LEU A 154 12.46 -9.52 -15.90
CA LEU A 154 12.71 -10.84 -15.31
C LEU A 154 13.58 -10.74 -14.06
N CYS A 155 14.76 -10.12 -14.17
CA CYS A 155 15.70 -10.04 -13.06
C CYS A 155 15.16 -9.17 -11.91
N SER A 156 14.48 -8.06 -12.24
CA SER A 156 13.95 -7.15 -11.21
C SER A 156 12.80 -7.76 -10.43
N LEU A 157 11.89 -8.50 -11.09
CA LEU A 157 10.76 -9.15 -10.41
C LEU A 157 11.21 -10.35 -9.59
N ILE A 158 12.13 -11.18 -10.13
CA ILE A 158 12.69 -12.30 -9.35
C ILE A 158 13.34 -11.76 -8.07
N LEU A 159 14.19 -10.74 -8.19
CA LEU A 159 14.81 -10.12 -7.01
C LEU A 159 13.77 -9.46 -6.09
N GLY A 160 12.74 -8.84 -6.67
CA GLY A 160 11.61 -8.30 -5.96
C GLY A 160 10.98 -9.32 -5.03
N PHE A 161 10.45 -10.39 -5.61
CA PHE A 161 9.75 -11.44 -4.87
C PHE A 161 10.64 -12.25 -3.92
N MET A 162 11.92 -12.41 -4.24
CA MET A 162 12.84 -13.21 -3.40
C MET A 162 13.51 -12.42 -2.28
N VAL A 163 13.63 -11.10 -2.39
CA VAL A 163 14.41 -10.30 -1.44
C VAL A 163 13.55 -9.20 -0.82
N PHE A 164 12.95 -8.33 -1.63
CA PHE A 164 12.24 -7.16 -1.08
C PHE A 164 10.93 -7.52 -0.39
N GLU A 165 10.22 -8.50 -0.93
CA GLU A 165 8.95 -8.93 -0.38
C GLU A 165 9.10 -9.67 0.96
N PRO A 166 10.00 -10.64 1.13
CA PRO A 166 10.26 -11.23 2.43
C PRO A 166 10.66 -10.20 3.49
N ILE A 167 11.50 -9.22 3.13
CA ILE A 167 11.89 -8.15 4.05
C ILE A 167 10.67 -7.31 4.46
N ALA A 168 9.81 -6.92 3.51
CA ALA A 168 8.60 -6.16 3.80
C ALA A 168 7.62 -6.95 4.68
N THR A 169 7.44 -8.25 4.40
CA THR A 169 6.59 -9.15 5.18
C THR A 169 7.11 -9.30 6.61
N PHE A 170 8.40 -9.58 6.76
CA PHE A 170 9.01 -9.72 8.09
C PHE A 170 8.94 -8.43 8.91
N LEU A 171 9.13 -7.29 8.27
CA LEU A 171 9.01 -6.00 8.95
C LEU A 171 7.55 -5.74 9.38
N SER A 172 6.57 -6.07 8.55
CA SER A 172 5.15 -5.97 8.89
C SER A 172 4.79 -6.89 10.05
N ASN A 173 5.24 -8.14 10.03
CA ASN A 173 5.01 -9.09 11.12
C ASN A 173 5.66 -8.62 12.43
N LEU A 174 6.90 -8.13 12.38
CA LEU A 174 7.58 -7.60 13.56
C LEU A 174 6.83 -6.42 14.19
N ILE A 175 6.32 -5.50 13.37
CA ILE A 175 5.52 -4.37 13.81
C ILE A 175 4.22 -4.86 14.45
N SER A 176 3.53 -5.80 13.81
CA SER A 176 2.27 -6.37 14.29
C SER A 176 2.44 -7.04 15.65
N GLU A 177 3.43 -7.92 15.79
CA GLU A 177 3.74 -8.58 17.06
C GLU A 177 4.17 -7.59 18.14
N GLY A 178 4.99 -6.61 17.81
CA GLY A 178 5.40 -5.55 18.73
C GLY A 178 4.19 -4.76 19.26
N ILE A 179 3.24 -4.43 18.38
CA ILE A 179 2.01 -3.73 18.77
C ILE A 179 1.13 -4.64 19.64
N LEU A 180 0.96 -5.92 19.28
CA LEU A 180 0.22 -6.88 20.11
C LEU A 180 0.82 -7.03 21.50
N TYR A 181 2.15 -7.14 21.60
CA TYR A 181 2.84 -7.21 22.88
C TYR A 181 2.57 -5.98 23.74
N VAL A 182 2.67 -4.78 23.18
CA VAL A 182 2.38 -3.53 23.91
C VAL A 182 0.90 -3.43 24.25
N THR A 183 -0.01 -3.91 23.40
CA THR A 183 -1.46 -3.94 23.68
C THR A 183 -1.79 -4.82 24.87
N ASN A 184 -1.13 -5.97 25.00
CA ASN A 184 -1.29 -6.86 26.16
C ASN A 184 -0.75 -6.25 27.46
N LEU A 185 0.26 -5.38 27.38
CA LEU A 185 0.78 -4.64 28.55
C LEU A 185 -0.13 -3.47 28.91
N SER A 186 -0.53 -2.66 27.94
CA SER A 186 -1.37 -1.48 28.12
C SER A 186 -2.02 -1.06 26.80
N PRO A 187 -3.33 -1.26 26.63
CA PRO A 187 -4.07 -0.80 25.46
C PRO A 187 -3.95 0.71 25.22
N LEU A 188 -3.82 1.50 26.29
CA LEU A 188 -3.66 2.95 26.20
C LEU A 188 -2.33 3.34 25.51
N ILE A 189 -1.23 2.68 25.91
CA ILE A 189 0.10 2.92 25.32
C ILE A 189 0.11 2.41 23.89
N ALA A 190 -0.45 1.24 23.62
CA ALA A 190 -0.58 0.72 22.26
C ALA A 190 -1.36 1.68 21.36
N GLY A 191 -2.50 2.21 21.85
CA GLY A 191 -3.30 3.19 21.13
C GLY A 191 -2.55 4.49 20.83
N ALA A 192 -1.75 4.98 21.77
CA ALA A 192 -0.91 6.15 21.56
C ALA A 192 0.18 5.88 20.50
N ILE A 193 0.81 4.71 20.51
CA ILE A 193 1.81 4.30 19.52
C ILE A 193 1.16 4.14 18.14
N VAL A 194 0.09 3.36 18.05
CA VAL A 194 -0.60 3.13 16.77
C VAL A 194 -1.12 4.45 16.20
N GLY A 195 -1.84 5.26 16.98
CA GLY A 195 -2.35 6.55 16.54
C GLY A 195 -1.24 7.54 16.17
N GLY A 196 -0.16 7.59 16.95
CA GLY A 196 0.96 8.49 16.69
C GLY A 196 1.80 8.12 15.47
N PHE A 197 1.98 6.83 15.19
CA PHE A 197 2.78 6.35 14.06
C PHE A 197 1.95 5.89 12.87
N TRP A 198 0.63 5.93 12.94
CA TRP A 198 -0.25 5.44 11.89
C TRP A 198 0.09 5.99 10.51
N GLN A 199 0.27 7.29 10.40
CA GLN A 199 0.57 7.92 9.10
C GLN A 199 1.93 7.49 8.54
N VAL A 200 2.90 7.21 9.42
CA VAL A 200 4.19 6.66 9.01
C VAL A 200 4.02 5.23 8.48
N LEU A 201 3.25 4.40 9.18
CA LEU A 201 2.92 3.05 8.72
C LEU A 201 2.19 3.07 7.36
N VAL A 202 1.29 4.03 7.16
CA VAL A 202 0.59 4.24 5.88
C VAL A 202 1.57 4.58 4.76
N ILE A 203 2.52 5.50 5.00
CA ILE A 203 3.53 5.88 4.00
C ILE A 203 4.33 4.68 3.51
N PHE A 204 4.70 3.77 4.40
CA PHE A 204 5.46 2.57 4.06
C PHE A 204 4.58 1.38 3.64
N GLY A 205 3.25 1.48 3.77
CA GLY A 205 2.33 0.38 3.49
C GLY A 205 2.29 -0.71 4.57
N LEU A 206 2.99 -0.50 5.70
CA LEU A 206 3.13 -1.48 6.78
C LEU A 206 1.87 -1.64 7.64
N HIS A 207 0.94 -0.67 7.58
CA HIS A 207 -0.36 -0.73 8.25
C HIS A 207 -1.21 -1.93 7.79
N TRP A 208 -0.99 -2.45 6.59
CA TRP A 208 -1.69 -3.64 6.09
C TRP A 208 -1.40 -4.89 6.92
N GLY A 209 -0.25 -4.97 7.60
CA GLY A 209 0.04 -6.04 8.54
C GLY A 209 -0.87 -6.07 9.78
N LEU A 210 -1.50 -4.94 10.12
CA LEU A 210 -2.43 -4.83 11.26
C LEU A 210 -3.88 -5.17 10.89
N ILE A 211 -4.24 -5.11 9.61
CA ILE A 211 -5.62 -5.33 9.15
C ILE A 211 -6.13 -6.75 9.44
N PRO A 212 -5.37 -7.84 9.20
CA PRO A 212 -5.80 -9.19 9.58
C PRO A 212 -6.12 -9.34 11.08
N ILE A 213 -5.33 -8.67 11.94
CA ILE A 213 -5.56 -8.69 13.40
C ILE A 213 -6.87 -7.98 13.72
N MET A 214 -7.12 -6.81 13.11
CA MET A 214 -8.39 -6.09 13.26
C MET A 214 -9.58 -6.98 12.84
N ILE A 215 -9.49 -7.63 11.68
CA ILE A 215 -10.55 -8.51 11.19
C ILE A 215 -10.78 -9.67 12.16
N ASN A 216 -9.72 -10.30 12.63
CA ASN A 216 -9.82 -11.37 13.64
C ASN A 216 -10.47 -10.89 14.93
N ASN A 217 -10.09 -9.71 15.45
CA ASN A 217 -10.69 -9.12 16.64
C ASN A 217 -12.19 -8.87 16.44
N LEU A 218 -12.59 -8.33 15.30
CA LEU A 218 -14.01 -8.11 14.98
C LEU A 218 -14.80 -9.40 14.90
N GLN A 219 -14.21 -10.47 14.37
CA GLN A 219 -14.87 -11.78 14.25
C GLN A 219 -14.97 -12.52 15.60
N THR A 220 -13.94 -12.43 16.45
CA THR A 220 -13.86 -13.19 17.69
C THR A 220 -14.41 -12.44 18.91
N LEU A 221 -14.15 -11.13 18.99
CA LEU A 221 -14.51 -10.28 20.12
C LEU A 221 -15.73 -9.38 19.84
N GLY A 222 -16.09 -9.19 18.57
CA GLY A 222 -17.13 -8.27 18.16
C GLY A 222 -16.70 -6.79 18.12
N PHE A 223 -15.47 -6.48 18.50
CA PHE A 223 -14.87 -5.14 18.45
C PHE A 223 -13.35 -5.21 18.27
N ASP A 224 -12.76 -4.11 17.82
CA ASP A 224 -11.31 -3.97 17.72
C ASP A 224 -10.83 -2.74 18.49
N THR A 225 -9.77 -2.90 19.28
CA THR A 225 -9.13 -1.81 20.02
C THR A 225 -7.73 -1.46 19.51
N LEU A 226 -7.19 -2.30 18.63
CA LEU A 226 -5.82 -2.20 18.18
C LEU A 226 -5.66 -1.14 17.09
N VAL A 227 -6.53 -1.18 16.09
CA VAL A 227 -6.44 -0.30 14.91
C VAL A 227 -7.28 0.97 15.07
N GLN A 228 -8.33 0.94 15.90
CA GLN A 228 -9.21 2.11 16.12
C GLN A 228 -8.50 3.45 16.36
N PRO A 229 -7.32 3.53 17.03
CA PRO A 229 -6.62 4.80 17.20
C PRO A 229 -6.23 5.51 15.89
N PHE A 230 -6.28 4.79 14.74
CA PHE A 230 -6.05 5.41 13.43
C PHE A 230 -7.05 6.52 13.11
N TYR A 231 -8.27 6.47 13.64
CA TYR A 231 -9.26 7.55 13.45
C TYR A 231 -8.73 8.87 14.01
N GLY A 232 -8.09 8.84 15.18
CA GLY A 232 -7.44 10.01 15.75
C GLY A 232 -6.35 10.57 14.82
N ALA A 233 -5.54 9.70 14.24
CA ALA A 233 -4.49 10.09 13.28
C ALA A 233 -5.07 10.67 11.99
N THR A 234 -6.16 10.10 11.44
CA THR A 234 -6.79 10.58 10.21
C THR A 234 -7.43 11.96 10.40
N PHE A 235 -8.12 12.18 11.53
CA PHE A 235 -8.69 13.49 11.84
C PHE A 235 -7.62 14.53 12.15
N ALA A 236 -6.54 14.16 12.86
CA ALA A 236 -5.40 15.05 13.09
C ALA A 236 -4.74 15.47 11.77
N GLN A 237 -4.52 14.52 10.85
CA GLN A 237 -4.00 14.79 9.52
C GLN A 237 -4.92 15.75 8.74
N THR A 238 -6.21 15.52 8.78
CA THR A 238 -7.21 16.38 8.13
C THR A 238 -7.19 17.78 8.71
N ALA A 239 -7.09 17.92 10.03
CA ALA A 239 -6.97 19.22 10.72
C ALA A 239 -5.67 19.96 10.35
N VAL A 240 -4.55 19.27 10.18
CA VAL A 240 -3.30 19.87 9.70
C VAL A 240 -3.50 20.42 8.28
N VAL A 241 -4.16 19.70 7.39
CA VAL A 241 -4.45 20.19 6.03
C VAL A 241 -5.39 21.38 6.06
N LEU A 242 -6.40 21.39 6.93
CA LEU A 242 -7.27 22.55 7.16
C LEU A 242 -6.46 23.78 7.63
N ALA A 243 -5.56 23.60 8.57
CA ALA A 243 -4.68 24.67 9.04
C ALA A 243 -3.78 25.22 7.92
N ILE A 244 -3.27 24.36 7.05
CA ILE A 244 -2.50 24.76 5.87
C ILE A 244 -3.39 25.53 4.90
N PHE A 245 -4.61 25.05 4.62
CA PHE A 245 -5.59 25.72 3.77
C PHE A 245 -5.89 27.16 4.25
N LEU A 246 -6.10 27.33 5.54
CA LEU A 246 -6.42 28.64 6.14
C LEU A 246 -5.24 29.60 6.10
N LYS A 247 -4.01 29.10 6.29
CA LYS A 247 -2.79 29.92 6.39
C LYS A 247 -2.10 30.19 5.05
N THR A 248 -2.26 29.30 4.05
CA THR A 248 -1.53 29.45 2.79
C THR A 248 -2.12 30.54 1.91
N ARG A 249 -1.24 31.26 1.22
CA ARG A 249 -1.61 32.20 0.14
C ARG A 249 -1.46 31.60 -1.25
N ASP A 250 -0.84 30.42 -1.36
CA ASP A 250 -0.66 29.71 -2.63
C ASP A 250 -2.02 29.09 -3.05
N LYS A 251 -2.56 29.61 -4.15
CA LYS A 251 -3.84 29.16 -4.70
C LYS A 251 -3.81 27.68 -5.10
N LYS A 252 -2.72 27.23 -5.74
CA LYS A 252 -2.57 25.83 -6.14
C LYS A 252 -2.59 24.87 -4.93
N LEU A 253 -1.98 25.30 -3.83
CA LEU A 253 -2.00 24.53 -2.60
C LEU A 253 -3.38 24.52 -1.97
N LYS A 254 -4.10 25.63 -1.98
CA LYS A 254 -5.51 25.66 -1.52
C LYS A 254 -6.41 24.70 -2.30
N ASP A 255 -6.26 24.69 -3.62
CA ASP A 255 -7.05 23.81 -4.49
C ASP A 255 -6.78 22.31 -4.21
N LEU A 256 -5.56 21.95 -3.77
CA LEU A 256 -5.21 20.60 -3.34
C LEU A 256 -5.72 20.27 -1.93
N CYS A 257 -5.80 21.24 -1.04
CA CYS A 257 -6.24 21.02 0.34
C CYS A 257 -7.71 20.63 0.43
N ILE A 258 -8.58 21.22 -0.39
CA ILE A 258 -10.04 20.98 -0.31
C ILE A 258 -10.38 19.49 -0.51
N PRO A 259 -10.02 18.85 -1.64
CA PRO A 259 -10.31 17.43 -1.83
C PRO A 259 -9.55 16.52 -0.84
N ALA A 260 -8.36 16.93 -0.41
CA ALA A 260 -7.59 16.19 0.59
C ALA A 260 -8.26 16.21 1.97
N MET A 261 -8.86 17.33 2.37
CA MET A 261 -9.64 17.42 3.61
C MET A 261 -10.91 16.56 3.53
N ILE A 262 -11.62 16.63 2.42
CA ILE A 262 -12.85 15.85 2.24
C ILE A 262 -12.52 14.35 2.31
N SER A 263 -11.51 13.87 1.58
CA SER A 263 -11.13 12.46 1.62
C SER A 263 -10.63 12.03 3.00
N GLY A 264 -9.85 12.89 3.67
CA GLY A 264 -9.33 12.63 5.01
C GLY A 264 -10.42 12.55 6.08
N PHE A 265 -11.49 13.35 5.95
CA PHE A 265 -12.66 13.26 6.83
C PHE A 265 -13.34 11.88 6.75
N PHE A 266 -13.28 11.22 5.59
CA PHE A 266 -13.76 9.86 5.39
C PHE A 266 -12.71 8.77 5.62
N GLY A 267 -11.57 9.10 6.24
CA GLY A 267 -10.55 8.12 6.61
C GLY A 267 -9.47 7.87 5.55
N VAL A 268 -9.55 8.51 4.38
CA VAL A 268 -8.59 8.36 3.28
C VAL A 268 -7.55 9.48 3.34
N THR A 269 -6.40 9.21 3.95
CA THR A 269 -5.37 10.23 4.25
C THR A 269 -4.26 10.35 3.21
N GLU A 270 -4.15 9.43 2.27
CA GLU A 270 -3.11 9.42 1.24
C GLU A 270 -3.06 10.72 0.41
N PRO A 271 -4.19 11.33 0.00
CA PRO A 271 -4.18 12.63 -0.67
C PRO A 271 -3.61 13.74 0.20
N ALA A 272 -3.92 13.72 1.50
CA ALA A 272 -3.40 14.69 2.46
C ALA A 272 -1.88 14.51 2.68
N ILE A 273 -1.44 13.26 2.84
CA ILE A 273 -0.03 12.92 3.03
C ILE A 273 0.78 13.27 1.77
N TYR A 274 0.49 12.62 0.66
CA TYR A 274 1.33 12.72 -0.55
C TYR A 274 1.12 14.04 -1.31
N GLY A 275 -0.08 14.65 -1.20
CA GLY A 275 -0.41 15.89 -1.89
C GLY A 275 -0.03 17.16 -1.15
N VAL A 276 -0.13 17.16 0.16
CA VAL A 276 -0.03 18.39 0.96
C VAL A 276 1.13 18.37 1.95
N THR A 277 1.17 17.42 2.88
CA THR A 277 2.08 17.49 4.03
C THR A 277 3.46 16.95 3.74
N LEU A 278 3.60 15.76 3.18
CA LEU A 278 4.89 15.11 2.92
C LEU A 278 5.79 15.91 1.96
N PRO A 279 5.31 16.44 0.80
CA PRO A 279 6.15 17.23 -0.10
C PRO A 279 6.67 18.52 0.54
N ARG A 280 5.99 19.00 1.59
CA ARG A 280 6.32 20.25 2.29
C ARG A 280 6.99 20.02 3.64
N LYS A 281 7.32 18.77 3.96
CA LYS A 281 7.91 18.38 5.25
C LYS A 281 7.10 18.91 6.44
N LYS A 282 5.78 18.89 6.34
CA LYS A 282 4.87 19.27 7.41
C LYS A 282 4.44 18.03 8.20
N PRO A 283 3.99 18.18 9.45
CA PRO A 283 3.49 17.05 10.25
C PRO A 283 2.40 16.27 9.51
N PHE A 284 2.41 14.97 9.69
CA PHE A 284 1.45 14.02 9.13
C PHE A 284 1.22 12.88 10.12
#